data_0576ffe156ebc06a59b4265135c51d15
#
_entry.id   0576ffe156ebc06a59b4265135c51d15
#
_cell.length_a   1.000
_cell.length_b   1.000
_cell.length_c   1.000
_cell.angle_alpha   90.00
_cell.angle_beta   90.00
_cell.angle_gamma   90.00
#
_symmetry.space_group_name_H-M   'P 1'
#
loop_
_entity.id
_entity.type
_entity.pdbx_description
1 polymer ?
#
loop_
_entity_poly.entity_id
_entity_poly.type
_entity_poly.pdbx_seq_one_letter_code
_entity_poly.pdbx_strand_id
1 'polypeptide(L)'
;MTLKTLSITTALVATMASGAFAETLNWARAGDSLTLDPHAQNEGPTHALAHQMYEPLIIRDMTGKIVPALATEWGVKEGDPNVWEFTLREGVTFHDGSEFDSEDAVFSFERALTEDSDMKELLSSVVEVRAAGKFGFEIVTDGPNPIMPSNLTNLFIMDKTWTEANDTVKVQDFEGGEETFASRNANGTGPYVLQSRTPDSLTELSMNENYWGKDEFPMEVTAIRYTPIQNPATRVAALLSGEVDFIQDVPVQDLERVASEDNLQVIKAPQNRVIFFGLNVGADDLANDNVEGANPLADVRVRQAMNMAINRDAIMQVVMRGQSIPAGVAMPPFVNGWTEALDEVPATDIAKAKELMAEAGYADGFEIQLDCPNDRYINDEAICQAAVGMFGQIGINVNLEAIPKAQHFPKISNKTTDFYMLGWGVPTYDSEYIFNFLVHTTDDKRGSWNGTGFSDANVDAKIVSLASETDLDVRNQTISDIWSVVQEEVLYLPIHHQVLNWGMTNDVVTVVDPEDVPKFKYFELN
;
A
#
# COMPACT_ATOMS: atom_id res chain seq x y z
N MET A 1 -37.37 84.37 -8.36
CA MET A 1 -37.57 83.00 -8.94
C MET A 1 -36.28 82.22 -8.76
N THR A 2 -36.22 81.40 -7.74
CA THR A 2 -35.03 80.67 -7.36
C THR A 2 -35.20 79.17 -7.78
N LEU A 3 -34.40 78.74 -8.74
CA LEU A 3 -34.35 77.35 -9.13
C LEU A 3 -33.56 76.55 -8.04
N LYS A 4 -34.20 75.53 -7.48
CA LYS A 4 -33.53 74.53 -6.66
C LYS A 4 -33.07 73.38 -7.53
N THR A 5 -31.75 73.19 -7.59
CA THR A 5 -31.11 72.06 -8.23
C THR A 5 -31.17 70.87 -7.29
N LEU A 6 -31.76 69.76 -7.77
CA LEU A 6 -31.86 68.51 -7.06
C LEU A 6 -30.71 67.61 -7.49
N SER A 7 -29.72 67.38 -6.62
CA SER A 7 -28.61 66.46 -6.88
C SER A 7 -29.03 65.03 -6.49
N ILE A 8 -29.14 64.15 -7.46
CA ILE A 8 -29.35 62.71 -7.25
C ILE A 8 -27.97 62.05 -7.11
N THR A 9 -27.64 61.60 -5.90
CA THR A 9 -26.44 60.83 -5.65
C THR A 9 -26.76 59.34 -5.88
N THR A 10 -26.28 58.79 -6.98
CA THR A 10 -26.38 57.37 -7.29
C THR A 10 -25.29 56.65 -6.50
N ALA A 11 -25.67 55.89 -5.46
CA ALA A 11 -24.74 54.99 -4.75
C ALA A 11 -24.52 53.76 -5.61
N LEU A 12 -23.30 53.60 -6.11
CA LEU A 12 -22.83 52.40 -6.79
C LEU A 12 -22.50 51.37 -5.70
N VAL A 13 -23.35 50.38 -5.48
CA VAL A 13 -23.04 49.21 -4.66
C VAL A 13 -22.15 48.29 -5.50
N ALA A 14 -20.85 48.34 -5.26
CA ALA A 14 -19.93 47.34 -5.77
C ALA A 14 -20.13 46.06 -4.97
N THR A 15 -20.84 45.11 -5.54
CA THR A 15 -20.79 43.69 -5.08
C THR A 15 -19.39 43.20 -5.38
N MET A 16 -18.55 43.11 -4.34
CA MET A 16 -17.35 42.29 -4.41
C MET A 16 -17.82 40.84 -4.50
N ALA A 17 -17.79 40.27 -5.70
CA ALA A 17 -17.77 38.84 -5.85
C ALA A 17 -16.43 38.39 -5.25
N SER A 18 -16.47 37.78 -4.09
CA SER A 18 -15.36 36.97 -3.60
C SER A 18 -15.17 35.87 -4.63
N GLY A 19 -14.23 36.06 -5.57
CA GLY A 19 -13.74 34.94 -6.33
C GLY A 19 -13.15 33.95 -5.33
N ALA A 20 -13.73 32.77 -5.24
CA ALA A 20 -13.04 31.67 -4.61
C ALA A 20 -11.72 31.52 -5.35
N PHE A 21 -10.61 31.87 -4.72
CA PHE A 21 -9.31 31.53 -5.25
C PHE A 21 -9.24 30.01 -5.23
N ALA A 22 -8.90 29.42 -6.37
CA ALA A 22 -8.62 27.99 -6.46
C ALA A 22 -7.45 27.70 -5.50
N GLU A 23 -7.72 26.97 -4.41
CA GLU A 23 -6.68 26.60 -3.47
C GLU A 23 -5.95 25.37 -4.00
N THR A 24 -4.79 25.64 -4.60
CA THR A 24 -3.92 24.60 -5.17
C THR A 24 -3.05 24.04 -4.07
N LEU A 25 -3.15 22.73 -3.83
CA LEU A 25 -2.24 22.00 -2.95
C LEU A 25 -1.05 21.49 -3.76
N ASN A 26 0.16 21.98 -3.44
CA ASN A 26 1.41 21.47 -4.01
C ASN A 26 1.88 20.29 -3.17
N TRP A 27 1.78 19.10 -3.74
CA TRP A 27 2.09 17.83 -3.08
C TRP A 27 3.37 17.20 -3.62
N ALA A 28 4.25 16.70 -2.74
CA ALA A 28 5.42 15.93 -3.14
C ALA A 28 5.60 14.65 -2.32
N ARG A 29 6.11 13.61 -2.98
CA ARG A 29 6.57 12.37 -2.36
C ARG A 29 7.80 11.83 -3.10
N ALA A 30 8.40 10.74 -2.60
CA ALA A 30 9.64 10.21 -3.15
C ALA A 30 9.46 9.58 -4.53
N GLY A 31 8.42 8.76 -4.72
CA GLY A 31 8.18 8.03 -5.97
C GLY A 31 6.93 8.49 -6.69
N ASP A 32 6.94 8.44 -8.02
CA ASP A 32 5.76 8.66 -8.85
C ASP A 32 4.87 7.40 -8.92
N SER A 33 3.63 7.58 -9.38
CA SER A 33 2.79 6.49 -9.87
C SER A 33 3.45 5.87 -11.11
N LEU A 34 3.52 4.55 -11.16
CA LEU A 34 4.11 3.84 -12.30
C LEU A 34 3.26 3.96 -13.57
N THR A 35 1.94 4.06 -13.41
CA THR A 35 0.96 4.15 -14.50
C THR A 35 -0.29 4.88 -14.02
N LEU A 36 -1.15 5.31 -14.96
CA LEU A 36 -2.53 5.72 -14.67
C LEU A 36 -3.55 4.61 -14.96
N ASP A 37 -3.12 3.48 -15.56
CA ASP A 37 -3.98 2.31 -15.71
C ASP A 37 -4.20 1.66 -14.33
N PRO A 38 -5.43 1.72 -13.76
CA PRO A 38 -5.66 1.36 -12.37
C PRO A 38 -5.61 -0.15 -12.10
N HIS A 39 -5.53 -0.99 -13.14
CA HIS A 39 -5.45 -2.44 -13.00
C HIS A 39 -4.06 -3.02 -13.30
N ALA A 40 -3.13 -2.20 -13.79
CA ALA A 40 -1.80 -2.66 -14.21
C ALA A 40 -0.78 -2.74 -13.09
N GLN A 41 -1.02 -2.11 -11.93
CA GLN A 41 -0.08 -2.11 -10.81
C GLN A 41 -0.80 -2.08 -9.45
N ASN A 42 -0.42 -3.00 -8.57
CA ASN A 42 -0.93 -3.08 -7.19
C ASN A 42 0.13 -2.53 -6.21
N GLU A 43 0.35 -1.18 -6.23
CA GLU A 43 1.35 -0.55 -5.38
C GLU A 43 0.91 0.82 -4.85
N GLY A 44 1.42 1.20 -3.65
CA GLY A 44 0.94 2.37 -2.90
C GLY A 44 0.97 3.70 -3.65
N PRO A 45 2.09 4.15 -4.28
CA PRO A 45 2.15 5.37 -5.06
C PRO A 45 1.14 5.44 -6.21
N THR A 46 0.90 4.32 -6.92
CA THR A 46 -0.10 4.23 -7.98
C THR A 46 -1.51 4.36 -7.40
N HIS A 47 -1.82 3.66 -6.30
CA HIS A 47 -3.11 3.79 -5.61
C HIS A 47 -3.34 5.21 -5.08
N ALA A 48 -2.30 5.87 -4.52
CA ALA A 48 -2.42 7.24 -4.01
C ALA A 48 -2.87 8.24 -5.08
N LEU A 49 -2.38 8.08 -6.31
CA LEU A 49 -2.81 8.92 -7.44
C LEU A 49 -4.15 8.44 -8.03
N ALA A 50 -4.37 7.12 -8.13
CA ALA A 50 -5.61 6.55 -8.65
C ALA A 50 -6.83 6.96 -7.82
N HIS A 51 -6.75 6.96 -6.49
CA HIS A 51 -7.83 7.42 -5.60
C HIS A 51 -8.26 8.88 -5.78
N GLN A 52 -7.48 9.69 -6.46
CA GLN A 52 -7.89 11.06 -6.81
C GLN A 52 -8.82 11.06 -8.03
N MET A 53 -8.62 10.13 -8.97
CA MET A 53 -9.28 10.15 -10.29
C MET A 53 -10.33 9.05 -10.46
N TYR A 54 -10.13 7.92 -9.83
CA TYR A 54 -11.01 6.75 -9.89
C TYR A 54 -11.61 6.43 -8.53
N GLU A 55 -12.70 5.68 -8.51
CA GLU A 55 -13.30 5.16 -7.29
C GLU A 55 -13.57 3.65 -7.42
N PRO A 56 -13.40 2.88 -6.33
CA PRO A 56 -13.89 1.51 -6.23
C PRO A 56 -15.38 1.48 -5.89
N LEU A 57 -15.99 0.29 -5.84
CA LEU A 57 -17.38 0.13 -5.36
C LEU A 57 -17.53 0.57 -3.89
N ILE A 58 -16.56 0.21 -3.07
CA ILE A 58 -16.48 0.54 -1.64
C ILE A 58 -15.05 0.93 -1.31
N ILE A 59 -14.84 1.85 -0.39
CA ILE A 59 -13.54 2.45 -0.09
C ILE A 59 -13.23 2.39 1.41
N ARG A 60 -11.97 2.43 1.80
CA ARG A 60 -11.60 2.75 3.18
C ARG A 60 -11.53 4.27 3.37
N ASP A 61 -12.17 4.76 4.44
CA ASP A 61 -12.02 6.14 4.86
C ASP A 61 -10.63 6.39 5.51
N MET A 62 -10.39 7.62 5.96
CA MET A 62 -9.10 7.99 6.60
C MET A 62 -8.84 7.28 7.94
N THR A 63 -9.81 6.51 8.47
CA THR A 63 -9.66 5.69 9.68
C THR A 63 -9.44 4.20 9.37
N GLY A 64 -9.45 3.82 8.08
CA GLY A 64 -9.34 2.44 7.60
C GLY A 64 -10.67 1.67 7.59
N LYS A 65 -11.80 2.31 7.95
CA LYS A 65 -13.13 1.69 7.92
C LYS A 65 -13.66 1.62 6.48
N ILE A 66 -14.23 0.47 6.08
CA ILE A 66 -14.91 0.34 4.79
C ILE A 66 -16.23 1.12 4.82
N VAL A 67 -16.39 1.99 3.83
CA VAL A 67 -17.54 2.89 3.67
C VAL A 67 -18.05 2.84 2.22
N PRO A 68 -19.31 3.24 1.96
CA PRO A 68 -19.86 3.36 0.62
C PRO A 68 -19.04 4.32 -0.28
N ALA A 69 -18.89 3.91 -1.57
CA ALA A 69 -18.39 4.77 -2.65
C ALA A 69 -19.35 4.67 -3.85
N LEU A 70 -18.98 3.95 -4.93
CA LEU A 70 -19.87 3.72 -6.07
C LEU A 70 -20.97 2.68 -5.79
N ALA A 71 -20.85 1.87 -4.75
CA ALA A 71 -21.94 1.09 -4.18
C ALA A 71 -22.44 1.73 -2.89
N THR A 72 -23.77 1.80 -2.71
CA THR A 72 -24.43 2.34 -1.51
C THR A 72 -24.74 1.27 -0.47
N GLU A 73 -24.96 0.03 -0.93
CA GLU A 73 -25.24 -1.14 -0.11
C GLU A 73 -24.58 -2.37 -0.72
N TRP A 74 -24.18 -3.31 0.12
CA TRP A 74 -23.65 -4.62 -0.29
C TRP A 74 -23.90 -5.67 0.79
N GLY A 75 -23.94 -6.93 0.36
CA GLY A 75 -24.10 -8.07 1.25
C GLY A 75 -24.11 -9.39 0.52
N VAL A 76 -24.04 -10.46 1.28
CA VAL A 76 -24.21 -11.81 0.75
C VAL A 76 -25.68 -12.00 0.38
N LYS A 77 -25.93 -12.55 -0.81
CA LYS A 77 -27.28 -12.80 -1.34
C LYS A 77 -28.06 -13.77 -0.45
N GLU A 78 -29.32 -13.41 -0.14
CA GLU A 78 -30.18 -14.28 0.65
C GLU A 78 -30.38 -15.64 -0.07
N GLY A 79 -30.00 -16.72 0.61
CA GLY A 79 -30.14 -18.08 0.11
C GLY A 79 -29.01 -18.56 -0.83
N ASP A 80 -28.01 -17.72 -1.12
CA ASP A 80 -26.83 -18.11 -1.90
C ASP A 80 -25.53 -17.49 -1.33
N PRO A 81 -24.80 -18.22 -0.48
CA PRO A 81 -23.62 -17.69 0.21
C PRO A 81 -22.42 -17.43 -0.73
N ASN A 82 -22.50 -17.86 -1.99
CA ASN A 82 -21.45 -17.66 -2.98
C ASN A 82 -21.68 -16.40 -3.83
N VAL A 83 -22.76 -15.66 -3.59
CA VAL A 83 -23.07 -14.44 -4.34
C VAL A 83 -23.06 -13.24 -3.43
N TRP A 84 -22.27 -12.24 -3.80
CA TRP A 84 -22.32 -10.90 -3.23
C TRP A 84 -23.15 -9.99 -4.11
N GLU A 85 -24.12 -9.28 -3.52
CA GLU A 85 -24.97 -8.30 -4.19
C GLU A 85 -24.53 -6.90 -3.82
N PHE A 86 -24.49 -6.00 -4.81
CA PHE A 86 -24.16 -4.59 -4.64
C PHE A 86 -25.28 -3.73 -5.26
N THR A 87 -25.73 -2.73 -4.53
CA THR A 87 -26.59 -1.66 -5.07
C THR A 87 -25.71 -0.49 -5.45
N LEU A 88 -25.65 -0.17 -6.74
CA LEU A 88 -24.82 0.89 -7.27
C LEU A 88 -25.45 2.27 -7.04
N ARG A 89 -24.62 3.30 -6.89
CA ARG A 89 -25.05 4.68 -6.72
C ARG A 89 -25.60 5.23 -8.04
N GLU A 90 -26.82 5.77 -7.99
CA GLU A 90 -27.45 6.41 -9.15
C GLU A 90 -26.93 7.85 -9.35
N GLY A 91 -26.93 8.33 -10.60
CA GLY A 91 -26.59 9.72 -10.95
C GLY A 91 -25.09 10.05 -10.89
N VAL A 92 -24.22 9.06 -10.78
CA VAL A 92 -22.77 9.23 -10.90
C VAL A 92 -22.38 9.38 -12.36
N THR A 93 -21.46 10.30 -12.65
CA THR A 93 -20.88 10.46 -13.99
C THR A 93 -19.37 10.33 -13.95
N PHE A 94 -18.80 9.79 -15.02
CA PHE A 94 -17.37 9.87 -15.28
C PHE A 94 -16.94 11.30 -15.62
N HIS A 95 -15.65 11.55 -15.67
CA HIS A 95 -15.09 12.88 -15.90
C HIS A 95 -15.48 13.48 -17.25
N ASP A 96 -15.75 12.67 -18.26
CA ASP A 96 -16.23 13.11 -19.60
C ASP A 96 -17.74 13.36 -19.64
N GLY A 97 -18.46 13.05 -18.54
CA GLY A 97 -19.89 13.26 -18.40
C GLY A 97 -20.75 12.03 -18.77
N SER A 98 -20.16 10.89 -19.18
CA SER A 98 -20.85 9.62 -19.36
C SER A 98 -21.40 9.11 -18.02
N GLU A 99 -22.55 8.42 -18.05
CA GLU A 99 -23.21 7.90 -16.85
C GLU A 99 -22.53 6.57 -16.42
N PHE A 100 -22.29 6.42 -15.11
CA PHE A 100 -21.83 5.16 -14.52
C PHE A 100 -23.02 4.22 -14.29
N ASP A 101 -22.86 2.94 -14.67
CA ASP A 101 -23.83 1.90 -14.36
C ASP A 101 -23.16 0.51 -14.18
N SER A 102 -24.00 -0.54 -14.11
CA SER A 102 -23.53 -1.90 -13.85
C SER A 102 -22.69 -2.51 -14.99
N GLU A 103 -22.79 -1.99 -16.23
CA GLU A 103 -21.96 -2.48 -17.33
C GLU A 103 -20.49 -2.07 -17.13
N ASP A 104 -20.24 -0.87 -16.57
CA ASP A 104 -18.90 -0.42 -16.23
C ASP A 104 -18.29 -1.23 -15.08
N ALA A 105 -19.11 -1.59 -14.08
CA ALA A 105 -18.68 -2.46 -12.99
C ALA A 105 -18.31 -3.86 -13.53
N VAL A 106 -19.17 -4.48 -14.34
CA VAL A 106 -18.89 -5.79 -14.97
C VAL A 106 -17.59 -5.72 -15.80
N PHE A 107 -17.49 -4.72 -16.68
CA PHE A 107 -16.30 -4.52 -17.51
C PHE A 107 -15.01 -4.39 -16.69
N SER A 108 -15.04 -3.58 -15.63
CA SER A 108 -13.86 -3.32 -14.80
C SER A 108 -13.39 -4.57 -14.07
N PHE A 109 -14.32 -5.37 -13.55
CA PHE A 109 -13.99 -6.63 -12.88
C PHE A 109 -13.49 -7.69 -13.87
N GLU A 110 -14.14 -7.84 -15.04
CA GLU A 110 -13.66 -8.75 -16.10
C GLU A 110 -12.25 -8.36 -16.56
N ARG A 111 -11.99 -7.05 -16.72
CA ARG A 111 -10.66 -6.55 -17.07
C ARG A 111 -9.63 -6.83 -15.97
N ALA A 112 -9.99 -6.63 -14.70
CA ALA A 112 -9.10 -6.89 -13.56
C ALA A 112 -8.81 -8.40 -13.35
N LEU A 113 -9.64 -9.30 -13.89
CA LEU A 113 -9.42 -10.75 -13.87
C LEU A 113 -8.49 -11.26 -14.98
N THR A 114 -8.09 -10.40 -15.93
CA THR A 114 -7.18 -10.83 -17.02
C THR A 114 -5.76 -11.10 -16.53
N GLU A 115 -5.00 -11.88 -17.32
CA GLU A 115 -3.65 -12.33 -16.97
C GLU A 115 -2.67 -11.19 -16.71
N ASP A 116 -2.79 -10.10 -17.48
CA ASP A 116 -1.89 -8.93 -17.38
C ASP A 116 -2.24 -8.01 -16.17
N SER A 117 -3.29 -8.30 -15.40
CA SER A 117 -3.71 -7.48 -14.26
C SER A 117 -2.99 -7.88 -12.97
N ASP A 118 -2.42 -6.90 -12.28
CA ASP A 118 -1.88 -7.07 -10.92
C ASP A 118 -2.99 -7.13 -9.84
N MET A 119 -4.25 -6.89 -10.23
CA MET A 119 -5.41 -6.94 -9.32
C MET A 119 -6.06 -8.32 -9.26
N LYS A 120 -5.70 -9.25 -10.17
CA LYS A 120 -6.35 -10.57 -10.31
C LYS A 120 -6.31 -11.43 -9.05
N GLU A 121 -5.24 -11.33 -8.25
CA GLU A 121 -5.10 -12.12 -7.02
C GLU A 121 -6.15 -11.73 -5.96
N LEU A 122 -6.59 -10.47 -5.92
CA LEU A 122 -7.68 -10.01 -5.05
C LEU A 122 -9.03 -10.64 -5.43
N LEU A 123 -9.16 -11.08 -6.68
CA LEU A 123 -10.36 -11.67 -7.25
C LEU A 123 -10.24 -13.19 -7.47
N SER A 124 -9.27 -13.86 -6.84
CA SER A 124 -8.92 -15.27 -7.09
C SER A 124 -10.07 -16.25 -6.86
N SER A 125 -11.03 -15.91 -5.99
CA SER A 125 -12.25 -16.72 -5.75
C SER A 125 -13.40 -16.37 -6.69
N VAL A 126 -13.30 -15.31 -7.52
CA VAL A 126 -14.37 -14.86 -8.40
C VAL A 126 -14.43 -15.76 -9.64
N VAL A 127 -15.63 -16.29 -9.94
CA VAL A 127 -15.89 -17.14 -11.12
C VAL A 127 -16.78 -16.45 -12.14
N GLU A 128 -17.58 -15.49 -11.72
CA GLU A 128 -18.47 -14.72 -12.60
C GLU A 128 -18.77 -13.36 -11.97
N VAL A 129 -18.90 -12.34 -12.79
CA VAL A 129 -19.51 -11.06 -12.43
C VAL A 129 -20.65 -10.75 -13.38
N ARG A 130 -21.72 -10.13 -12.89
CA ARG A 130 -22.89 -9.87 -13.72
C ARG A 130 -23.70 -8.65 -13.27
N ALA A 131 -24.34 -8.02 -14.23
CA ALA A 131 -25.33 -6.98 -13.98
C ALA A 131 -26.64 -7.59 -13.47
N ALA A 132 -27.21 -6.98 -12.43
CA ALA A 132 -28.54 -7.29 -11.90
C ALA A 132 -29.49 -6.09 -12.10
N GLY A 133 -29.70 -5.70 -13.35
CA GLY A 133 -30.35 -4.46 -13.76
C GLY A 133 -29.33 -3.32 -13.88
N LYS A 134 -29.79 -2.09 -14.15
CA LYS A 134 -28.91 -0.94 -14.43
C LYS A 134 -28.01 -0.56 -13.26
N PHE A 135 -28.49 -0.67 -12.02
CA PHE A 135 -27.78 -0.28 -10.80
C PHE A 135 -27.66 -1.43 -9.80
N GLY A 136 -27.71 -2.68 -10.27
CA GLY A 136 -27.42 -3.87 -9.49
C GLY A 136 -26.22 -4.59 -10.06
N PHE A 137 -25.32 -5.06 -9.20
CA PHE A 137 -24.11 -5.79 -9.58
C PHE A 137 -23.93 -6.99 -8.67
N GLU A 138 -23.60 -8.13 -9.23
CA GLU A 138 -23.36 -9.37 -8.48
C GLU A 138 -21.97 -9.92 -8.77
N ILE A 139 -21.30 -10.41 -7.72
CA ILE A 139 -20.05 -11.16 -7.78
C ILE A 139 -20.34 -12.59 -7.34
N VAL A 140 -20.06 -13.57 -8.19
CA VAL A 140 -20.17 -14.99 -7.89
C VAL A 140 -18.79 -15.56 -7.59
N THR A 141 -18.66 -16.26 -6.47
CA THR A 141 -17.41 -16.86 -6.01
C THR A 141 -17.50 -18.41 -6.07
N ASP A 142 -16.36 -19.09 -6.10
CA ASP A 142 -16.25 -20.55 -6.11
C ASP A 142 -16.58 -21.21 -4.76
N GLY A 143 -16.75 -20.39 -3.71
CA GLY A 143 -17.20 -20.71 -2.36
C GLY A 143 -17.56 -19.43 -1.62
N PRO A 144 -18.12 -19.48 -0.41
CA PRO A 144 -18.32 -18.29 0.40
C PRO A 144 -17.00 -17.53 0.56
N ASN A 145 -17.03 -16.20 0.44
CA ASN A 145 -15.84 -15.36 0.65
C ASN A 145 -16.16 -14.23 1.64
N PRO A 146 -15.83 -14.39 2.93
CA PRO A 146 -16.19 -13.41 3.96
C PRO A 146 -15.40 -12.09 3.88
N ILE A 147 -14.26 -12.07 3.17
CA ILE A 147 -13.42 -10.88 3.03
C ILE A 147 -13.59 -10.15 1.70
N MET A 148 -14.55 -10.56 0.88
CA MET A 148 -14.80 -9.92 -0.44
C MET A 148 -14.85 -8.38 -0.35
N PRO A 149 -15.56 -7.75 0.59
CA PRO A 149 -15.55 -6.29 0.69
C PRO A 149 -14.14 -5.71 0.87
N SER A 150 -13.29 -6.37 1.65
CA SER A 150 -11.91 -5.92 1.87
C SER A 150 -11.04 -6.00 0.61
N ASN A 151 -11.28 -6.97 -0.25
CA ASN A 151 -10.54 -7.14 -1.51
C ASN A 151 -10.86 -6.06 -2.56
N LEU A 152 -12.00 -5.38 -2.41
CA LEU A 152 -12.51 -4.44 -3.42
C LEU A 152 -12.11 -2.98 -3.20
N THR A 153 -11.48 -2.64 -2.08
CA THR A 153 -11.25 -1.25 -1.68
C THR A 153 -10.26 -0.48 -2.57
N ASN A 154 -9.47 -1.19 -3.37
CA ASN A 154 -8.54 -0.65 -4.37
C ASN A 154 -8.84 -1.18 -5.79
N LEU A 155 -10.01 -1.80 -5.99
CA LEU A 155 -10.44 -2.24 -7.33
C LEU A 155 -11.25 -1.11 -7.98
N PHE A 156 -10.57 -0.32 -8.78
CA PHE A 156 -11.12 0.89 -9.38
C PHE A 156 -12.03 0.61 -10.58
N ILE A 157 -13.09 1.40 -10.72
CA ILE A 157 -14.03 1.30 -11.83
C ILE A 157 -13.58 2.20 -12.99
N MET A 158 -13.58 1.65 -14.19
CA MET A 158 -13.30 2.34 -15.46
C MET A 158 -14.56 2.45 -16.30
N ASP A 159 -14.69 3.52 -17.07
CA ASP A 159 -15.69 3.68 -18.09
C ASP A 159 -15.41 2.73 -19.26
N LYS A 160 -16.31 1.78 -19.48
CA LYS A 160 -16.24 0.80 -20.57
C LYS A 160 -16.16 1.48 -21.93
N THR A 161 -17.04 2.46 -22.17
CA THR A 161 -17.16 3.14 -23.49
C THR A 161 -15.90 3.94 -23.81
N TRP A 162 -15.36 4.67 -22.81
CA TRP A 162 -14.11 5.39 -22.96
C TRP A 162 -12.94 4.43 -23.22
N THR A 163 -12.88 3.33 -22.49
CA THR A 163 -11.81 2.33 -22.61
C THR A 163 -11.81 1.66 -23.97
N GLU A 164 -13.00 1.30 -24.49
CA GLU A 164 -13.17 0.74 -25.83
C GLU A 164 -12.82 1.77 -26.92
N ALA A 165 -13.27 3.03 -26.77
CA ALA A 165 -13.03 4.10 -27.75
C ALA A 165 -11.54 4.47 -27.89
N ASN A 166 -10.75 4.23 -26.86
CA ASN A 166 -9.31 4.55 -26.82
C ASN A 166 -8.39 3.33 -26.98
N ASP A 167 -8.93 2.17 -27.40
CA ASP A 167 -8.18 0.94 -27.63
C ASP A 167 -7.32 0.51 -26.42
N THR A 168 -7.89 0.62 -25.20
CA THR A 168 -7.19 0.33 -23.95
C THR A 168 -7.96 -0.68 -23.09
N VAL A 169 -8.74 -1.57 -23.72
CA VAL A 169 -9.47 -2.67 -23.07
C VAL A 169 -8.51 -3.65 -22.40
N LYS A 170 -7.39 -3.98 -23.07
CA LYS A 170 -6.32 -4.78 -22.49
C LYS A 170 -5.65 -3.99 -21.36
N VAL A 171 -5.35 -4.67 -20.24
CA VAL A 171 -4.52 -4.09 -19.18
C VAL A 171 -3.11 -3.86 -19.72
N GLN A 172 -2.47 -2.77 -19.33
CA GLN A 172 -1.11 -2.47 -19.71
C GLN A 172 -0.14 -3.57 -19.23
N ASP A 173 0.63 -4.16 -20.13
CA ASP A 173 1.80 -4.95 -19.77
C ASP A 173 2.93 -4.01 -19.32
N PHE A 174 2.91 -3.67 -18.04
CA PHE A 174 3.89 -2.75 -17.46
C PHE A 174 5.30 -3.36 -17.45
N GLU A 175 5.44 -4.65 -17.12
CA GLU A 175 6.73 -5.34 -17.07
C GLU A 175 7.36 -5.46 -18.45
N GLY A 176 6.55 -5.66 -19.49
CA GLY A 176 6.96 -5.64 -20.89
C GLY A 176 7.28 -4.25 -21.43
N GLY A 177 7.06 -3.21 -20.65
CA GLY A 177 7.28 -1.82 -21.06
C GLY A 177 6.28 -1.29 -22.08
N GLU A 178 5.06 -1.87 -22.11
CA GLU A 178 3.99 -1.40 -22.98
C GLU A 178 3.47 -0.04 -22.50
N GLU A 179 3.16 0.86 -23.45
CA GLU A 179 2.40 2.08 -23.17
C GLU A 179 1.03 1.99 -23.84
N THR A 180 -0.03 2.15 -23.05
CA THR A 180 -1.42 2.22 -23.51
C THR A 180 -1.97 3.62 -23.37
N PHE A 181 -3.15 3.91 -23.91
CA PHE A 181 -3.81 5.19 -23.69
C PHE A 181 -4.15 5.40 -22.20
N ALA A 182 -4.61 4.36 -21.49
CA ALA A 182 -4.91 4.41 -20.05
C ALA A 182 -3.66 4.64 -19.19
N SER A 183 -2.45 4.28 -19.64
CA SER A 183 -1.23 4.52 -18.86
C SER A 183 -0.89 6.01 -18.70
N ARG A 184 -1.45 6.88 -19.55
CA ARG A 184 -1.19 8.33 -19.62
C ARG A 184 -2.42 9.19 -19.41
N ASN A 185 -3.62 8.63 -19.53
CA ASN A 185 -4.89 9.34 -19.47
C ASN A 185 -5.81 8.65 -18.47
N ALA A 186 -6.75 9.40 -17.90
CA ALA A 186 -7.72 8.89 -16.93
C ALA A 186 -9.11 9.44 -17.22
N ASN A 187 -10.13 8.58 -17.13
CA ASN A 187 -11.54 8.95 -17.13
C ASN A 187 -12.24 8.11 -16.03
N GLY A 188 -12.23 8.61 -14.81
CA GLY A 188 -12.87 7.97 -13.66
C GLY A 188 -14.04 8.77 -13.15
N THR A 189 -14.58 8.36 -12.00
CA THR A 189 -15.67 9.03 -11.29
C THR A 189 -15.17 9.87 -10.12
N GLY A 190 -13.86 9.89 -9.88
CA GLY A 190 -13.24 10.43 -8.68
C GLY A 190 -13.36 11.95 -8.50
N PRO A 191 -12.94 12.43 -7.32
CA PRO A 191 -13.09 13.85 -6.94
C PRO A 191 -12.23 14.82 -7.75
N TYR A 192 -11.22 14.33 -8.48
CA TYR A 192 -10.32 15.17 -9.30
C TYR A 192 -10.16 14.64 -10.71
N VAL A 193 -10.06 15.57 -11.65
CA VAL A 193 -9.90 15.34 -13.10
C VAL A 193 -8.46 15.59 -13.50
N LEU A 194 -7.86 14.67 -14.25
CA LEU A 194 -6.52 14.84 -14.82
C LEU A 194 -6.49 16.02 -15.81
N GLN A 195 -5.59 16.97 -15.58
CA GLN A 195 -5.36 18.10 -16.47
C GLN A 195 -4.10 17.90 -17.32
N SER A 196 -3.03 17.45 -16.69
CA SER A 196 -1.78 17.17 -17.38
C SER A 196 -0.93 16.17 -16.60
N ARG A 197 -0.10 15.38 -17.31
CA ARG A 197 0.90 14.51 -16.69
C ARG A 197 2.17 14.45 -17.54
N THR A 198 3.29 14.68 -16.89
CA THR A 198 4.61 14.30 -17.34
C THR A 198 5.20 13.39 -16.29
N PRO A 199 5.32 12.06 -16.55
CA PRO A 199 5.84 11.10 -15.58
C PRO A 199 7.15 11.55 -14.97
N ASP A 200 7.36 11.22 -13.69
CA ASP A 200 8.54 11.59 -12.88
C ASP A 200 8.81 13.10 -12.78
N SER A 201 7.86 13.94 -13.20
CA SER A 201 8.02 15.39 -13.20
C SER A 201 6.85 16.13 -12.58
N LEU A 202 5.66 16.05 -13.18
CA LEU A 202 4.49 16.80 -12.73
C LEU A 202 3.20 16.12 -13.16
N THR A 203 2.25 16.00 -12.21
CA THR A 203 0.85 15.68 -12.51
C THR A 203 -0.04 16.78 -11.96
N GLU A 204 -0.93 17.34 -12.79
CA GLU A 204 -1.86 18.39 -12.41
C GLU A 204 -3.30 17.85 -12.46
N LEU A 205 -4.03 18.05 -11.37
CA LEU A 205 -5.42 17.66 -11.23
C LEU A 205 -6.24 18.88 -10.83
N SER A 206 -7.49 18.96 -11.30
CA SER A 206 -8.47 19.95 -10.84
C SER A 206 -9.68 19.25 -10.23
N MET A 207 -10.37 19.91 -9.32
CA MET A 207 -11.60 19.40 -8.73
C MET A 207 -12.60 19.03 -9.82
N ASN A 208 -13.28 17.88 -9.64
CA ASN A 208 -14.40 17.47 -10.47
C ASN A 208 -15.66 18.24 -10.02
N GLU A 209 -16.07 19.24 -10.80
CA GLU A 209 -17.25 20.07 -10.49
C GLU A 209 -18.56 19.26 -10.46
N ASN A 210 -18.60 18.09 -11.11
CA ASN A 210 -19.74 17.18 -11.16
C ASN A 210 -19.59 15.99 -10.20
N TYR A 211 -18.62 16.04 -9.27
CA TYR A 211 -18.40 14.94 -8.32
C TYR A 211 -19.66 14.69 -7.48
N TRP A 212 -20.12 13.44 -7.45
CA TRP A 212 -21.35 13.04 -6.75
C TRP A 212 -21.28 13.33 -5.23
N GLY A 213 -20.09 13.23 -4.63
CA GLY A 213 -19.85 13.47 -3.21
C GLY A 213 -19.50 14.90 -2.84
N LYS A 214 -19.65 15.87 -3.74
CA LYS A 214 -19.25 17.27 -3.53
C LYS A 214 -19.89 17.92 -2.30
N ASP A 215 -21.13 17.53 -1.97
CA ASP A 215 -21.85 18.05 -0.79
C ASP A 215 -21.65 17.14 0.45
N GLU A 216 -20.98 15.99 0.31
CA GLU A 216 -20.72 15.03 1.39
C GLU A 216 -19.31 15.16 1.99
N PHE A 217 -18.37 15.72 1.22
CA PHE A 217 -16.97 15.86 1.63
C PHE A 217 -16.55 17.33 1.66
N PRO A 218 -15.50 17.71 2.43
CA PRO A 218 -15.00 19.09 2.49
C PRO A 218 -14.70 19.70 1.12
N MET A 219 -13.98 18.97 0.24
CA MET A 219 -13.63 19.40 -1.12
C MET A 219 -12.95 20.77 -1.17
N GLU A 220 -12.19 21.16 -0.15
CA GLU A 220 -11.58 22.50 -0.04
C GLU A 220 -10.33 22.63 -0.92
N VAL A 221 -9.62 21.51 -1.16
CA VAL A 221 -8.54 21.46 -2.16
C VAL A 221 -9.15 21.44 -3.55
N THR A 222 -9.00 22.53 -4.30
CA THR A 222 -9.64 22.67 -5.63
C THR A 222 -8.73 22.32 -6.80
N ALA A 223 -7.41 22.25 -6.57
CA ALA A 223 -6.41 21.80 -7.52
C ALA A 223 -5.25 21.12 -6.81
N ILE A 224 -4.63 20.15 -7.47
CA ILE A 224 -3.48 19.42 -6.95
C ILE A 224 -2.34 19.52 -7.96
N ARG A 225 -1.15 19.89 -7.50
CA ARG A 225 0.09 19.78 -8.25
C ARG A 225 0.99 18.78 -7.58
N TYR A 226 1.09 17.61 -8.17
CA TYR A 226 1.91 16.51 -7.66
C TYR A 226 3.27 16.50 -8.34
N THR A 227 4.34 16.65 -7.55
CA THR A 227 5.72 16.65 -8.03
C THR A 227 6.51 15.54 -7.30
N PRO A 228 6.95 14.50 -8.01
CA PRO A 228 7.87 13.52 -7.43
C PRO A 228 9.22 14.16 -7.11
N ILE A 229 9.66 14.10 -5.84
CA ILE A 229 10.96 14.60 -5.38
C ILE A 229 11.67 13.45 -4.66
N GLN A 230 12.45 12.68 -5.40
CA GLN A 230 13.09 11.48 -4.91
C GLN A 230 14.09 11.77 -3.76
N ASN A 231 14.92 12.82 -3.92
CA ASN A 231 15.90 13.16 -2.90
C ASN A 231 15.20 13.73 -1.64
N PRO A 232 15.35 13.09 -0.46
CA PRO A 232 14.65 13.49 0.75
C PRO A 232 15.04 14.89 1.26
N ALA A 233 16.31 15.28 1.13
CA ALA A 233 16.76 16.62 1.57
C ALA A 233 16.18 17.72 0.66
N THR A 234 16.06 17.45 -0.65
CA THR A 234 15.43 18.37 -1.60
C THR A 234 13.93 18.48 -1.31
N ARG A 235 13.25 17.36 -0.99
CA ARG A 235 11.81 17.35 -0.65
C ARG A 235 11.52 18.16 0.62
N VAL A 236 12.35 18.01 1.67
CA VAL A 236 12.23 18.82 2.88
C VAL A 236 12.52 20.30 2.59
N ALA A 237 13.55 20.60 1.77
CA ALA A 237 13.85 21.98 1.40
C ALA A 237 12.70 22.65 0.62
N ALA A 238 12.01 21.91 -0.25
CA ALA A 238 10.83 22.42 -0.98
C ALA A 238 9.68 22.79 -0.01
N LEU A 239 9.43 21.97 1.03
CA LEU A 239 8.43 22.30 2.07
C LEU A 239 8.86 23.54 2.89
N LEU A 240 10.12 23.58 3.33
CA LEU A 240 10.65 24.71 4.12
C LEU A 240 10.65 26.03 3.35
N SER A 241 10.80 26.01 2.02
CA SER A 241 10.76 27.20 1.17
C SER A 241 9.35 27.62 0.75
N GLY A 242 8.33 26.79 0.99
CA GLY A 242 6.97 27.00 0.51
C GLY A 242 6.80 26.71 -0.99
N GLU A 243 7.69 25.94 -1.61
CA GLU A 243 7.52 25.44 -2.97
C GLU A 243 6.46 24.32 -3.01
N VAL A 244 6.36 23.55 -1.95
CA VAL A 244 5.30 22.55 -1.74
C VAL A 244 4.62 22.77 -0.39
N ASP A 245 3.33 22.41 -0.31
CA ASP A 245 2.49 22.62 0.87
C ASP A 245 2.37 21.34 1.71
N PHE A 246 2.56 20.19 1.08
CA PHE A 246 2.40 18.87 1.68
C PHE A 246 3.47 17.90 1.16
N ILE A 247 4.15 17.20 2.05
CA ILE A 247 5.09 16.12 1.70
C ILE A 247 4.76 14.81 2.43
N GLN A 248 4.88 13.73 1.72
CA GLN A 248 4.99 12.35 2.21
C GLN A 248 6.41 11.89 1.95
N ASP A 249 7.06 11.40 2.83
CA ASP A 249 7.38 11.31 4.21
C ASP A 249 8.40 12.40 4.61
N VAL A 250 8.27 12.95 5.79
CA VAL A 250 9.36 13.71 6.37
C VAL A 250 10.40 12.71 6.87
N PRO A 251 11.67 12.78 6.41
CA PRO A 251 12.72 11.90 6.91
C PRO A 251 12.90 12.05 8.41
N VAL A 252 13.13 10.95 9.12
CA VAL A 252 13.17 10.93 10.58
C VAL A 252 14.24 11.88 11.19
N GLN A 253 15.32 12.17 10.43
CA GLN A 253 16.36 13.12 10.82
C GLN A 253 15.94 14.58 10.70
N ASP A 254 14.91 14.91 9.92
CA ASP A 254 14.45 16.27 9.67
C ASP A 254 13.16 16.64 10.43
N LEU A 255 12.56 15.70 11.18
CA LEU A 255 11.29 15.90 11.89
C LEU A 255 11.32 17.10 12.84
N GLU A 256 12.35 17.21 13.67
CA GLU A 256 12.50 18.33 14.60
C GLU A 256 12.67 19.65 13.86
N ARG A 257 13.42 19.64 12.74
CA ARG A 257 13.64 20.81 11.90
C ARG A 257 12.34 21.32 11.30
N VAL A 258 11.54 20.44 10.70
CA VAL A 258 10.24 20.82 10.12
C VAL A 258 9.27 21.26 11.22
N ALA A 259 9.16 20.51 12.32
CA ALA A 259 8.26 20.83 13.43
C ALA A 259 8.64 22.11 14.21
N SER A 260 9.86 22.64 14.03
CA SER A 260 10.29 23.90 14.67
C SER A 260 9.94 25.16 13.87
N GLU A 261 9.47 25.02 12.63
CA GLU A 261 9.02 26.15 11.83
C GLU A 261 7.61 26.59 12.22
N ASP A 262 7.41 27.89 12.42
CA ASP A 262 6.15 28.46 12.92
C ASP A 262 4.95 28.24 12.00
N ASN A 263 5.18 27.99 10.71
CA ASN A 263 4.15 27.81 9.68
C ASN A 263 3.98 26.35 9.21
N LEU A 264 4.74 25.40 9.79
CA LEU A 264 4.69 24.01 9.40
C LEU A 264 4.28 23.09 10.55
N GLN A 265 3.79 21.93 10.20
CA GLN A 265 3.48 20.86 11.16
C GLN A 265 3.90 19.49 10.61
N VAL A 266 4.10 18.55 11.53
CA VAL A 266 4.29 17.13 11.23
C VAL A 266 3.24 16.33 11.96
N ILE A 267 2.40 15.60 11.23
CA ILE A 267 1.46 14.64 11.81
C ILE A 267 2.00 13.22 11.61
N LYS A 268 1.67 12.33 12.56
CA LYS A 268 2.23 10.97 12.62
C LYS A 268 1.15 9.96 12.92
N ALA A 269 1.23 8.79 12.29
CA ALA A 269 0.43 7.62 12.65
C ALA A 269 1.15 6.32 12.29
N PRO A 270 0.84 5.20 12.94
CA PRO A 270 1.27 3.89 12.49
C PRO A 270 0.74 3.62 11.07
N GLN A 271 1.60 3.05 10.23
CA GLN A 271 1.21 2.57 8.91
C GLN A 271 0.72 1.12 9.00
N ASN A 272 -0.21 0.75 8.14
CA ASN A 272 -0.55 -0.66 7.88
C ASN A 272 0.59 -1.35 7.12
N ARG A 273 1.75 -1.43 7.76
CA ARG A 273 3.00 -1.98 7.19
C ARG A 273 3.95 -2.47 8.27
N VAL A 274 4.51 -3.65 8.03
CA VAL A 274 5.63 -4.20 8.82
C VAL A 274 6.86 -4.34 7.93
N ILE A 275 8.03 -4.05 8.48
CA ILE A 275 9.34 -4.25 7.85
C ILE A 275 10.00 -5.48 8.47
N PHE A 276 10.53 -6.36 7.62
CA PHE A 276 11.15 -7.62 8.05
C PHE A 276 12.24 -8.06 7.08
N PHE A 277 13.05 -9.05 7.49
CA PHE A 277 13.88 -9.83 6.58
C PHE A 277 13.21 -11.18 6.32
N GLY A 278 13.13 -11.59 5.04
CA GLY A 278 12.72 -12.92 4.62
C GLY A 278 13.95 -13.80 4.34
N LEU A 279 13.88 -15.05 4.72
CA LEU A 279 15.00 -16.00 4.66
C LEU A 279 14.71 -17.08 3.60
N ASN A 280 15.59 -17.28 2.63
CA ASN A 280 15.43 -18.33 1.62
C ASN A 280 15.74 -19.70 2.24
N VAL A 281 14.72 -20.33 2.83
CA VAL A 281 14.81 -21.63 3.50
C VAL A 281 14.62 -22.81 2.55
N GLY A 282 13.99 -22.55 1.39
CA GLY A 282 13.59 -23.62 0.46
C GLY A 282 14.63 -23.98 -0.58
N ALA A 283 15.70 -23.19 -0.74
CA ALA A 283 16.79 -23.54 -1.66
C ALA A 283 17.63 -24.68 -1.09
N ASP A 284 18.06 -25.61 -1.96
CA ASP A 284 19.02 -26.65 -1.57
C ASP A 284 20.42 -26.06 -1.30
N ASP A 285 20.79 -25.01 -2.01
CA ASP A 285 22.05 -24.28 -1.94
C ASP A 285 21.79 -22.80 -2.19
N LEU A 286 22.43 -21.91 -1.45
CA LEU A 286 22.24 -20.46 -1.63
C LEU A 286 23.15 -19.96 -2.75
N ALA A 287 22.74 -18.86 -3.39
CA ALA A 287 23.45 -18.37 -4.57
C ALA A 287 24.72 -17.57 -4.24
N ASN A 288 24.79 -16.95 -3.07
CA ASN A 288 25.82 -15.97 -2.71
C ASN A 288 26.43 -16.22 -1.32
N ASP A 289 26.44 -17.47 -0.88
CA ASP A 289 27.11 -17.89 0.36
C ASP A 289 28.46 -18.57 0.08
N ASN A 290 29.18 -18.96 1.14
CA ASN A 290 30.42 -19.71 1.06
C ASN A 290 30.30 -21.14 1.63
N VAL A 291 29.09 -21.65 1.82
CA VAL A 291 28.82 -23.00 2.32
C VAL A 291 28.48 -23.93 1.16
N GLU A 292 29.47 -24.65 0.63
CA GLU A 292 29.28 -25.51 -0.52
C GLU A 292 28.30 -26.68 -0.25
N GLY A 293 27.24 -26.76 -1.06
CA GLY A 293 26.32 -27.91 -1.10
C GLY A 293 25.37 -28.01 0.09
N ALA A 294 25.17 -26.93 0.83
CA ALA A 294 24.19 -26.87 1.91
C ALA A 294 23.69 -25.43 2.11
N ASN A 295 22.40 -25.31 2.39
CA ASN A 295 21.77 -24.05 2.76
C ASN A 295 21.80 -23.88 4.30
N PRO A 296 22.61 -22.99 4.87
CA PRO A 296 22.63 -22.76 6.31
C PRO A 296 21.28 -22.22 6.85
N LEU A 297 20.49 -21.53 6.01
CA LEU A 297 19.17 -21.03 6.40
C LEU A 297 18.09 -22.14 6.45
N ALA A 298 18.35 -23.34 5.93
CA ALA A 298 17.45 -24.48 6.09
C ALA A 298 17.39 -24.98 7.56
N ASP A 299 18.44 -24.73 8.36
CA ASP A 299 18.43 -25.08 9.78
C ASP A 299 17.74 -24.00 10.62
N VAL A 300 16.63 -24.36 11.27
CA VAL A 300 15.86 -23.43 12.11
C VAL A 300 16.68 -22.80 13.23
N ARG A 301 17.70 -23.49 13.76
CA ARG A 301 18.58 -22.98 14.83
C ARG A 301 19.41 -21.79 14.33
N VAL A 302 19.84 -21.80 13.07
CA VAL A 302 20.52 -20.66 12.42
C VAL A 302 19.55 -19.48 12.33
N ARG A 303 18.32 -19.70 11.89
CA ARG A 303 17.29 -18.65 11.78
C ARG A 303 16.92 -18.06 13.15
N GLN A 304 16.82 -18.93 14.19
CA GLN A 304 16.62 -18.50 15.58
C GLN A 304 17.80 -17.65 16.08
N ALA A 305 19.04 -18.05 15.78
CA ALA A 305 20.23 -17.29 16.14
C ALA A 305 20.23 -15.91 15.45
N MET A 306 19.88 -15.83 14.18
CA MET A 306 19.73 -14.56 13.44
C MET A 306 18.65 -13.68 14.09
N ASN A 307 17.49 -14.25 14.46
CA ASN A 307 16.41 -13.50 15.08
C ASN A 307 16.82 -12.91 16.45
N MET A 308 17.55 -13.67 17.27
CA MET A 308 18.10 -13.23 18.57
C MET A 308 19.24 -12.23 18.42
N ALA A 309 19.94 -12.18 17.28
CA ALA A 309 21.02 -11.24 17.05
C ALA A 309 20.52 -9.81 16.78
N ILE A 310 19.28 -9.64 16.30
CA ILE A 310 18.71 -8.35 15.96
C ILE A 310 18.31 -7.58 17.21
N ASN A 311 18.95 -6.43 17.43
CA ASN A 311 18.57 -5.48 18.48
C ASN A 311 17.59 -4.45 17.90
N ARG A 312 16.29 -4.77 17.98
CA ARG A 312 15.20 -3.94 17.43
C ARG A 312 15.07 -2.60 18.12
N ASP A 313 15.34 -2.55 19.43
CA ASP A 313 15.35 -1.29 20.18
C ASP A 313 16.48 -0.37 19.71
N ALA A 314 17.67 -0.91 19.42
CA ALA A 314 18.76 -0.12 18.87
C ALA A 314 18.42 0.41 17.46
N ILE A 315 17.77 -0.39 16.61
CA ILE A 315 17.27 0.08 15.30
C ILE A 315 16.25 1.20 15.51
N MET A 316 15.26 1.00 16.37
CA MET A 316 14.23 1.99 16.68
C MET A 316 14.83 3.29 17.20
N GLN A 317 15.76 3.24 18.18
CA GLN A 317 16.32 4.44 18.79
C GLN A 317 17.34 5.15 17.90
N VAL A 318 18.24 4.39 17.24
CA VAL A 318 19.41 4.98 16.55
C VAL A 318 19.10 5.22 15.07
N VAL A 319 18.54 4.23 14.37
CA VAL A 319 18.28 4.34 12.93
C VAL A 319 16.96 5.11 12.68
N MET A 320 15.91 4.74 13.42
CA MET A 320 14.57 5.31 13.24
C MET A 320 14.28 6.50 14.15
N ARG A 321 15.23 6.88 15.04
CA ARG A 321 15.09 8.04 15.96
C ARG A 321 13.78 8.05 16.75
N GLY A 322 13.34 6.88 17.19
CA GLY A 322 12.07 6.70 17.91
C GLY A 322 10.82 6.73 17.01
N GLN A 323 10.98 6.69 15.68
CA GLN A 323 9.89 6.75 14.71
C GLN A 323 9.56 5.36 14.10
N SER A 324 9.55 4.35 14.94
CA SER A 324 9.07 3.01 14.60
C SER A 324 8.67 2.25 15.86
N ILE A 325 7.93 1.18 15.72
CA ILE A 325 7.50 0.31 16.82
C ILE A 325 8.14 -1.05 16.57
N PRO A 326 9.01 -1.57 17.46
CA PRO A 326 9.60 -2.90 17.29
C PRO A 326 8.52 -3.96 17.07
N ALA A 327 8.76 -4.91 16.16
CA ALA A 327 7.81 -5.94 15.77
C ALA A 327 8.34 -7.35 16.10
N GLY A 328 7.44 -8.23 16.57
CA GLY A 328 7.69 -9.64 16.79
C GLY A 328 7.07 -10.55 15.73
N VAL A 329 6.10 -10.05 14.94
CA VAL A 329 5.43 -10.78 13.87
C VAL A 329 5.48 -10.01 12.55
N ALA A 330 5.51 -10.73 11.42
CA ALA A 330 5.51 -10.12 10.08
C ALA A 330 4.09 -9.70 9.63
N MET A 331 3.36 -9.03 10.52
CA MET A 331 1.98 -8.61 10.34
C MET A 331 1.73 -7.30 11.07
N PRO A 332 1.15 -6.26 10.42
CA PRO A 332 0.80 -5.01 11.10
C PRO A 332 -0.32 -5.19 12.14
N PRO A 333 -0.37 -4.35 13.20
CA PRO A 333 -1.39 -4.44 14.25
C PRO A 333 -2.84 -4.22 13.80
N PHE A 334 -3.06 -3.69 12.60
CA PHE A 334 -4.40 -3.46 12.03
C PHE A 334 -5.06 -4.71 11.45
N VAL A 335 -4.29 -5.80 11.30
CA VAL A 335 -4.66 -6.98 10.52
C VAL A 335 -5.36 -8.00 11.40
N ASN A 336 -6.48 -8.55 10.92
CA ASN A 336 -7.15 -9.67 11.59
C ASN A 336 -6.21 -10.85 11.79
N GLY A 337 -6.17 -11.37 13.00
CA GLY A 337 -5.22 -12.39 13.47
C GLY A 337 -4.05 -11.83 14.26
N TRP A 338 -3.82 -10.51 14.25
CA TRP A 338 -2.82 -9.91 15.12
C TRP A 338 -3.22 -9.99 16.59
N THR A 339 -2.26 -10.33 17.42
CA THR A 339 -2.39 -10.28 18.89
C THR A 339 -1.09 -9.80 19.50
N GLU A 340 -1.17 -9.16 20.66
CA GLU A 340 0.01 -8.72 21.42
C GLU A 340 0.95 -9.89 21.74
N ALA A 341 0.39 -11.11 21.94
CA ALA A 341 1.19 -12.30 22.20
C ALA A 341 1.97 -12.80 20.98
N LEU A 342 1.38 -12.70 19.77
CA LEU A 342 2.09 -13.02 18.53
C LEU A 342 3.18 -11.98 18.20
N ASP A 343 2.97 -10.72 18.59
CA ASP A 343 3.88 -9.61 18.34
C ASP A 343 4.89 -9.39 19.48
N GLU A 344 5.04 -10.36 20.38
CA GLU A 344 6.08 -10.31 21.40
C GLU A 344 7.47 -10.25 20.75
N VAL A 345 8.17 -9.16 20.98
CA VAL A 345 9.49 -8.89 20.38
C VAL A 345 10.53 -9.84 20.98
N PRO A 346 11.23 -10.66 20.16
CA PRO A 346 12.28 -11.54 20.66
C PRO A 346 13.40 -10.75 21.36
N ALA A 347 13.78 -11.19 22.55
CA ALA A 347 14.89 -10.60 23.28
C ALA A 347 16.22 -10.78 22.53
N THR A 348 17.02 -9.73 22.49
CA THR A 348 18.38 -9.82 21.94
C THR A 348 19.27 -10.62 22.89
N ASP A 349 19.81 -11.76 22.43
CA ASP A 349 20.72 -12.62 23.18
C ASP A 349 21.83 -13.19 22.29
N ILE A 350 22.94 -12.45 22.22
CA ILE A 350 24.10 -12.83 21.41
C ILE A 350 24.78 -14.11 21.93
N ALA A 351 24.74 -14.35 23.24
CA ALA A 351 25.36 -15.56 23.82
C ALA A 351 24.58 -16.82 23.40
N LYS A 352 23.24 -16.79 23.53
CA LYS A 352 22.39 -17.90 23.11
C LYS A 352 22.41 -18.10 21.58
N ALA A 353 22.44 -16.99 20.82
CA ALA A 353 22.57 -17.06 19.37
C ALA A 353 23.85 -17.79 18.93
N LYS A 354 24.99 -17.52 19.57
CA LYS A 354 26.26 -18.24 19.30
C LYS A 354 26.19 -19.73 19.67
N GLU A 355 25.50 -20.08 20.76
CA GLU A 355 25.27 -21.49 21.12
C GLU A 355 24.48 -22.21 19.99
N LEU A 356 23.41 -21.60 19.52
CA LEU A 356 22.59 -22.16 18.43
C LEU A 356 23.38 -22.30 17.13
N MET A 357 24.21 -21.32 16.76
CA MET A 357 25.12 -21.40 15.62
C MET A 357 26.08 -22.59 15.75
N ALA A 358 26.65 -22.80 16.93
CA ALA A 358 27.55 -23.92 17.18
C ALA A 358 26.82 -25.27 17.16
N GLU A 359 25.62 -25.37 17.73
CA GLU A 359 24.77 -26.55 17.68
C GLU A 359 24.32 -26.92 16.26
N ALA A 360 24.15 -25.91 15.40
CA ALA A 360 23.85 -26.08 13.97
C ALA A 360 25.08 -26.47 13.12
N GLY A 361 26.29 -26.43 13.71
CA GLY A 361 27.53 -26.77 13.01
C GLY A 361 28.28 -25.55 12.42
N TYR A 362 27.83 -24.35 12.69
CA TYR A 362 28.39 -23.10 12.15
C TYR A 362 29.09 -22.24 13.23
N ALA A 363 29.84 -22.88 14.13
CA ALA A 363 30.57 -22.18 15.20
C ALA A 363 31.57 -21.12 14.69
N ASP A 364 32.15 -21.38 13.50
CA ASP A 364 33.10 -20.47 12.83
C ASP A 364 32.39 -19.42 11.95
N GLY A 365 31.04 -19.49 11.86
CA GLY A 365 30.22 -18.62 11.00
C GLY A 365 30.25 -18.99 9.53
N PHE A 366 29.69 -18.11 8.70
CA PHE A 366 29.67 -18.23 7.23
C PHE A 366 29.47 -16.86 6.59
N GLU A 367 29.61 -16.79 5.26
CA GLU A 367 29.30 -15.61 4.45
C GLU A 367 27.94 -15.79 3.77
N ILE A 368 27.16 -14.70 3.63
CA ILE A 368 25.83 -14.70 3.00
C ILE A 368 25.51 -13.30 2.45
N GLN A 369 24.66 -13.19 1.44
CA GLN A 369 24.23 -11.91 0.90
C GLN A 369 22.89 -11.46 1.46
N LEU A 370 22.82 -10.17 1.87
CA LEU A 370 21.56 -9.46 2.14
C LEU A 370 21.20 -8.56 0.97
N ASP A 371 20.08 -8.84 0.32
CA ASP A 371 19.49 -7.94 -0.68
C ASP A 371 18.57 -6.92 0.02
N CYS A 372 18.78 -5.63 -0.25
CA CYS A 372 18.09 -4.53 0.41
C CYS A 372 17.64 -3.48 -0.63
N PRO A 373 16.41 -2.94 -0.55
CA PRO A 373 16.08 -1.76 -1.33
C PRO A 373 16.73 -0.51 -0.73
N ASN A 374 16.90 0.54 -1.52
CA ASN A 374 17.43 1.84 -1.08
C ASN A 374 16.57 3.03 -1.48
N ASP A 375 15.36 2.75 -1.99
CA ASP A 375 14.42 3.77 -2.47
C ASP A 375 12.94 3.41 -2.17
N ARG A 376 12.70 2.49 -1.21
CA ARG A 376 11.35 1.95 -0.99
C ARG A 376 10.78 2.23 0.39
N TYR A 377 11.53 2.03 1.45
CA TYR A 377 11.07 2.17 2.83
C TYR A 377 11.84 3.25 3.57
N ILE A 378 11.28 3.70 4.71
CA ILE A 378 11.95 4.72 5.53
C ILE A 378 13.25 4.12 6.08
N ASN A 379 14.40 4.71 5.71
CA ASN A 379 15.74 4.30 6.14
C ASN A 379 16.10 2.83 5.83
N ASP A 380 15.58 2.24 4.78
CA ASP A 380 15.77 0.84 4.39
C ASP A 380 17.26 0.44 4.38
N GLU A 381 18.10 1.10 3.60
CA GLU A 381 19.55 0.80 3.56
C GLU A 381 20.22 0.94 4.94
N ALA A 382 19.85 1.96 5.72
CA ALA A 382 20.44 2.18 7.05
C ALA A 382 20.05 1.06 8.05
N ILE A 383 18.83 0.52 7.94
CA ILE A 383 18.38 -0.64 8.71
C ILE A 383 19.20 -1.87 8.32
N CYS A 384 19.38 -2.12 7.01
CA CYS A 384 20.19 -3.23 6.52
C CYS A 384 21.66 -3.11 6.97
N GLN A 385 22.25 -1.94 6.90
CA GLN A 385 23.63 -1.68 7.41
C GLN A 385 23.75 -1.97 8.90
N ALA A 386 22.75 -1.60 9.72
CA ALA A 386 22.73 -1.92 11.14
C ALA A 386 22.65 -3.45 11.37
N ALA A 387 21.81 -4.15 10.60
CA ALA A 387 21.65 -5.61 10.69
C ALA A 387 22.94 -6.35 10.32
N VAL A 388 23.70 -5.91 9.31
CA VAL A 388 25.03 -6.46 8.98
C VAL A 388 25.95 -6.48 10.21
N GLY A 389 26.02 -5.37 10.95
CA GLY A 389 26.81 -5.30 12.18
C GLY A 389 26.31 -6.22 13.30
N MET A 390 25.00 -6.46 13.38
CA MET A 390 24.39 -7.35 14.37
C MET A 390 24.66 -8.82 14.06
N PHE A 391 24.51 -9.24 12.81
CA PHE A 391 24.81 -10.61 12.37
C PHE A 391 26.30 -10.95 12.46
N GLY A 392 27.18 -9.97 12.25
CA GLY A 392 28.62 -10.12 12.48
C GLY A 392 28.98 -10.53 13.92
N GLN A 393 28.16 -10.18 14.93
CA GLN A 393 28.39 -10.56 16.30
C GLN A 393 28.22 -12.07 16.56
N ILE A 394 27.47 -12.77 15.70
CA ILE A 394 27.24 -14.23 15.79
C ILE A 394 28.05 -15.01 14.75
N GLY A 395 29.00 -14.36 14.04
CA GLY A 395 29.89 -14.97 13.07
C GLY A 395 29.35 -15.00 11.63
N ILE A 396 28.16 -14.42 11.36
CA ILE A 396 27.65 -14.33 9.99
C ILE A 396 28.20 -13.07 9.33
N ASN A 397 29.00 -13.27 8.28
CA ASN A 397 29.57 -12.20 7.48
C ASN A 397 28.62 -11.85 6.33
N VAL A 398 27.93 -10.73 6.43
CA VAL A 398 26.89 -10.34 5.48
C VAL A 398 27.45 -9.41 4.42
N ASN A 399 27.34 -9.81 3.16
CA ASN A 399 27.54 -8.96 2.00
C ASN A 399 26.25 -8.20 1.70
N LEU A 400 26.24 -6.89 1.95
CA LEU A 400 25.05 -6.05 1.70
C LEU A 400 25.02 -5.59 0.23
N GLU A 401 23.94 -5.91 -0.48
CA GLU A 401 23.63 -5.36 -1.79
C GLU A 401 22.38 -4.44 -1.67
N ALA A 402 22.62 -3.13 -1.64
CA ALA A 402 21.57 -2.13 -1.57
C ALA A 402 21.30 -1.55 -2.97
N ILE A 403 20.12 -1.84 -3.53
CA ILE A 403 19.74 -1.53 -4.91
C ILE A 403 18.32 -0.94 -5.00
N PRO A 404 17.99 -0.23 -6.10
CA PRO A 404 16.64 0.24 -6.32
C PRO A 404 15.59 -0.87 -6.32
N LYS A 405 14.38 -0.56 -5.81
CA LYS A 405 13.26 -1.54 -5.71
C LYS A 405 12.98 -2.28 -7.02
N ALA A 406 13.10 -1.60 -8.16
CA ALA A 406 12.87 -2.19 -9.48
C ALA A 406 13.83 -3.35 -9.82
N GLN A 407 15.02 -3.40 -9.19
CA GLN A 407 15.97 -4.48 -9.32
C GLN A 407 15.87 -5.47 -8.15
N HIS A 408 15.47 -4.98 -6.97
CA HIS A 408 15.38 -5.76 -5.75
C HIS A 408 14.19 -6.75 -5.78
N PHE A 409 13.00 -6.29 -6.15
CA PHE A 409 11.79 -7.12 -6.12
C PHE A 409 11.86 -8.35 -7.03
N PRO A 410 12.38 -8.28 -8.27
CA PRO A 410 12.57 -9.48 -9.10
C PRO A 410 13.46 -10.55 -8.48
N LYS A 411 14.43 -10.17 -7.63
CA LYS A 411 15.26 -11.18 -6.94
C LYS A 411 14.43 -12.00 -5.94
N ILE A 412 13.47 -11.36 -5.27
CA ILE A 412 12.56 -12.01 -4.31
C ILE A 412 11.61 -12.96 -5.03
N SER A 413 10.88 -12.47 -6.04
CA SER A 413 9.90 -13.27 -6.78
C SER A 413 10.54 -14.44 -7.52
N ASN A 414 11.75 -14.26 -8.06
CA ASN A 414 12.53 -15.31 -8.72
C ASN A 414 13.35 -16.17 -7.75
N LYS A 415 13.32 -15.90 -6.42
CA LYS A 415 14.07 -16.64 -5.38
C LYS A 415 15.59 -16.69 -5.65
N THR A 416 16.14 -15.62 -6.22
CA THR A 416 17.57 -15.47 -6.51
C THR A 416 18.32 -14.68 -5.44
N THR A 417 17.78 -14.64 -4.24
CA THR A 417 18.29 -13.96 -3.05
C THR A 417 18.55 -14.99 -1.95
N ASP A 418 19.57 -14.78 -1.12
CA ASP A 418 19.82 -15.63 0.04
C ASP A 418 18.91 -15.20 1.20
N PHE A 419 18.92 -13.92 1.56
CA PHE A 419 17.89 -13.29 2.38
C PHE A 419 17.72 -11.83 1.99
N TYR A 420 16.58 -11.24 2.32
CA TYR A 420 16.16 -9.96 1.77
C TYR A 420 15.36 -9.12 2.76
N MET A 421 15.41 -7.80 2.62
CA MET A 421 14.46 -6.91 3.28
C MET A 421 13.18 -6.79 2.45
N LEU A 422 12.03 -6.86 3.13
CA LEU A 422 10.74 -6.55 2.55
C LEU A 422 9.88 -5.79 3.57
N GLY A 423 9.04 -4.89 3.07
CA GLY A 423 7.99 -4.28 3.86
C GLY A 423 6.63 -4.66 3.27
N TRP A 424 5.72 -5.17 4.11
CA TRP A 424 4.43 -5.66 3.65
C TRP A 424 3.28 -4.86 4.24
N GLY A 425 2.45 -4.28 3.38
CA GLY A 425 1.16 -3.69 3.71
C GLY A 425 0.04 -4.69 3.44
N VAL A 426 -1.07 -4.57 4.15
CA VAL A 426 -2.18 -5.52 4.08
C VAL A 426 -3.48 -4.79 3.77
N PRO A 427 -3.76 -4.45 2.50
CA PRO A 427 -4.92 -3.63 2.13
C PRO A 427 -6.26 -4.29 2.47
N THR A 428 -6.30 -5.61 2.59
CA THR A 428 -7.50 -6.34 3.03
C THR A 428 -7.73 -6.30 4.54
N TYR A 429 -6.72 -5.90 5.32
CA TYR A 429 -6.73 -5.96 6.79
C TYR A 429 -7.01 -7.36 7.34
N ASP A 430 -6.59 -8.39 6.60
CA ASP A 430 -6.75 -9.79 6.96
C ASP A 430 -5.48 -10.61 6.66
N SER A 431 -5.13 -11.53 7.58
CA SER A 431 -3.94 -12.37 7.47
C SER A 431 -3.94 -13.28 6.24
N GLU A 432 -5.11 -13.61 5.68
CA GLU A 432 -5.20 -14.41 4.45
C GLU A 432 -4.41 -13.75 3.30
N TYR A 433 -4.42 -12.42 3.19
CA TYR A 433 -3.62 -11.69 2.21
C TYR A 433 -2.13 -11.99 2.36
N ILE A 434 -1.62 -11.92 3.60
CA ILE A 434 -0.20 -12.22 3.86
C ILE A 434 0.11 -13.67 3.48
N PHE A 435 -0.75 -14.59 3.87
CA PHE A 435 -0.54 -16.01 3.63
C PHE A 435 -0.58 -16.35 2.14
N ASN A 436 -1.53 -15.80 1.39
CA ASN A 436 -1.65 -16.02 -0.05
C ASN A 436 -0.42 -15.55 -0.82
N PHE A 437 0.15 -14.40 -0.44
CA PHE A 437 1.30 -13.82 -1.15
C PHE A 437 2.65 -14.32 -0.64
N LEU A 438 2.82 -14.44 0.68
CA LEU A 438 4.15 -14.63 1.29
C LEU A 438 4.41 -16.05 1.78
N VAL A 439 3.37 -16.84 2.14
CA VAL A 439 3.55 -18.12 2.86
C VAL A 439 3.18 -19.32 2.01
N HIS A 440 2.09 -19.25 1.24
CA HIS A 440 1.66 -20.34 0.36
C HIS A 440 2.78 -20.75 -0.61
N THR A 441 2.93 -22.05 -0.83
CA THR A 441 3.79 -22.57 -1.92
C THR A 441 3.44 -21.88 -3.22
N THR A 442 4.46 -21.41 -3.97
CA THR A 442 4.24 -20.70 -5.23
C THR A 442 3.54 -21.60 -6.25
N ASP A 443 2.38 -21.19 -6.73
CA ASP A 443 1.63 -21.79 -7.82
C ASP A 443 1.08 -20.70 -8.77
N ASP A 444 0.22 -21.06 -9.72
CA ASP A 444 -0.35 -20.12 -10.70
C ASP A 444 -1.28 -19.04 -10.08
N LYS A 445 -1.66 -19.20 -8.80
CA LYS A 445 -2.63 -18.33 -8.13
C LYS A 445 -2.12 -17.69 -6.84
N ARG A 446 -1.07 -18.27 -6.21
CA ARG A 446 -0.61 -17.89 -4.88
C ARG A 446 0.91 -17.95 -4.75
N GLY A 447 1.44 -17.33 -3.72
CA GLY A 447 2.86 -17.38 -3.39
C GLY A 447 3.77 -16.58 -4.30
N SER A 448 3.24 -15.60 -5.03
CA SER A 448 4.02 -14.77 -5.96
C SER A 448 5.17 -14.02 -5.29
N TRP A 449 5.01 -13.70 -3.99
CA TRP A 449 6.02 -13.05 -3.16
C TRP A 449 6.65 -13.98 -2.10
N ASN A 450 6.43 -15.29 -2.19
CA ASN A 450 7.09 -16.25 -1.32
C ASN A 450 8.59 -16.42 -1.69
N GLY A 451 9.38 -15.40 -1.40
CA GLY A 451 10.83 -15.42 -1.60
C GLY A 451 11.58 -16.35 -0.63
N THR A 452 10.89 -16.88 0.40
CA THR A 452 11.49 -17.84 1.33
C THR A 452 11.63 -19.25 0.73
N GLY A 453 10.86 -19.54 -0.33
CA GLY A 453 10.80 -20.90 -0.88
C GLY A 453 10.19 -21.94 0.08
N PHE A 454 9.59 -21.50 1.20
CA PHE A 454 8.85 -22.38 2.11
C PHE A 454 7.72 -23.09 1.38
N SER A 455 7.54 -24.38 1.67
CA SER A 455 6.50 -25.21 1.08
C SER A 455 6.05 -26.27 2.08
N ASP A 456 4.79 -26.21 2.49
CA ASP A 456 4.14 -27.22 3.35
C ASP A 456 2.69 -27.40 2.92
N ALA A 457 2.36 -28.61 2.43
CA ALA A 457 1.02 -28.93 1.91
C ALA A 457 -0.11 -28.79 2.96
N ASN A 458 0.18 -28.95 4.26
CA ASN A 458 -0.83 -28.77 5.31
C ASN A 458 -1.08 -27.28 5.57
N VAL A 459 -0.03 -26.46 5.53
CA VAL A 459 -0.15 -24.99 5.62
C VAL A 459 -0.91 -24.47 4.41
N ASP A 460 -0.55 -24.90 3.19
CA ASP A 460 -1.25 -24.53 1.95
C ASP A 460 -2.74 -24.86 2.01
N ALA A 461 -3.09 -26.08 2.47
CA ALA A 461 -4.49 -26.48 2.62
C ALA A 461 -5.25 -25.60 3.63
N LYS A 462 -4.61 -25.21 4.74
CA LYS A 462 -5.20 -24.27 5.71
C LYS A 462 -5.40 -22.89 5.10
N ILE A 463 -4.41 -22.37 4.37
CA ILE A 463 -4.51 -21.06 3.68
C ILE A 463 -5.67 -21.06 2.70
N VAL A 464 -5.77 -22.09 1.86
CA VAL A 464 -6.88 -22.23 0.89
C VAL A 464 -8.24 -22.29 1.59
N SER A 465 -8.34 -22.95 2.77
CA SER A 465 -9.61 -23.03 3.50
C SER A 465 -10.10 -21.70 4.05
N LEU A 466 -9.20 -20.74 4.30
CA LEU A 466 -9.57 -19.40 4.82
C LEU A 466 -10.48 -18.63 3.86
N ALA A 467 -10.28 -18.79 2.55
CA ALA A 467 -11.04 -18.08 1.52
C ALA A 467 -12.57 -18.34 1.62
N SER A 468 -12.98 -19.50 2.15
CA SER A 468 -14.39 -19.89 2.23
C SER A 468 -14.92 -20.13 3.64
N GLU A 469 -14.09 -19.97 4.69
CA GLU A 469 -14.52 -20.16 6.06
C GLU A 469 -15.29 -18.95 6.59
N THR A 470 -16.58 -19.14 6.86
CA THR A 470 -17.50 -18.11 7.34
C THR A 470 -17.72 -18.11 8.85
N ASP A 471 -17.35 -19.19 9.54
CA ASP A 471 -17.31 -19.21 11.01
C ASP A 471 -16.05 -18.47 11.46
N LEU A 472 -16.25 -17.29 12.04
CA LEU A 472 -15.15 -16.42 12.46
C LEU A 472 -14.24 -17.04 13.52
N ASP A 473 -14.76 -17.85 14.42
CA ASP A 473 -13.95 -18.51 15.45
C ASP A 473 -13.06 -19.59 14.82
N VAL A 474 -13.61 -20.41 13.92
CA VAL A 474 -12.85 -21.42 13.15
C VAL A 474 -11.80 -20.74 12.27
N ARG A 475 -12.18 -19.66 11.57
CA ARG A 475 -11.30 -18.90 10.71
C ARG A 475 -10.12 -18.29 11.49
N ASN A 476 -10.41 -17.62 12.60
CA ASN A 476 -9.38 -17.00 13.44
C ASN A 476 -8.47 -18.05 14.10
N GLN A 477 -8.98 -19.22 14.46
CA GLN A 477 -8.14 -20.32 14.94
C GLN A 477 -7.20 -20.83 13.84
N THR A 478 -7.69 -20.97 12.60
CA THR A 478 -6.87 -21.38 11.46
C THR A 478 -5.78 -20.35 11.15
N ILE A 479 -6.11 -19.05 11.22
CA ILE A 479 -5.12 -17.97 11.10
C ILE A 479 -4.04 -18.09 12.17
N SER A 480 -4.43 -18.29 13.43
CA SER A 480 -3.50 -18.46 14.55
C SER A 480 -2.60 -19.68 14.36
N ASP A 481 -3.15 -20.80 13.89
CA ASP A 481 -2.38 -22.01 13.60
C ASP A 481 -1.32 -21.79 12.51
N ILE A 482 -1.65 -21.06 11.44
CA ILE A 482 -0.70 -20.74 10.35
C ILE A 482 0.42 -19.85 10.89
N TRP A 483 0.08 -18.79 11.64
CA TRP A 483 1.09 -17.91 12.24
C TRP A 483 2.00 -18.65 13.20
N SER A 484 1.49 -19.65 13.95
CA SER A 484 2.31 -20.49 14.82
C SER A 484 3.40 -21.22 14.03
N VAL A 485 3.04 -21.79 12.87
CA VAL A 485 4.03 -22.45 11.99
C VAL A 485 5.05 -21.45 11.44
N VAL A 486 4.59 -20.27 10.96
CA VAL A 486 5.48 -19.22 10.41
C VAL A 486 6.51 -18.77 11.46
N GLN A 487 6.09 -18.64 12.74
CA GLN A 487 6.98 -18.25 13.84
C GLN A 487 7.89 -19.39 14.31
N GLU A 488 7.38 -20.62 14.42
CA GLU A 488 8.18 -21.80 14.80
C GLU A 488 9.28 -22.06 13.78
N GLU A 489 8.96 -21.93 12.47
CA GLU A 489 9.92 -22.07 11.38
C GLU A 489 10.81 -20.83 11.19
N VAL A 490 10.53 -19.73 11.86
CA VAL A 490 11.27 -18.45 11.72
C VAL A 490 11.51 -18.10 10.24
N LEU A 491 10.44 -18.05 9.44
CA LEU A 491 10.52 -17.74 8.02
C LEU A 491 10.89 -16.28 7.78
N TYR A 492 10.49 -15.41 8.69
CA TYR A 492 10.70 -13.98 8.68
C TYR A 492 11.36 -13.52 9.98
N LEU A 493 12.18 -12.48 9.86
CA LEU A 493 12.75 -11.75 11.00
C LEU A 493 12.09 -10.36 11.03
N PRO A 494 10.98 -10.18 11.77
CA PRO A 494 10.31 -8.87 11.87
C PRO A 494 11.25 -7.84 12.49
N ILE A 495 11.21 -6.61 12.00
CA ILE A 495 12.06 -5.51 12.48
C ILE A 495 11.21 -4.48 13.22
N HIS A 496 10.25 -3.87 12.50
CA HIS A 496 9.37 -2.88 13.10
C HIS A 496 8.08 -2.67 12.30
N HIS A 497 7.03 -2.19 12.97
CA HIS A 497 5.87 -1.55 12.35
C HIS A 497 6.25 -0.12 11.97
N GLN A 498 6.02 0.25 10.71
CA GLN A 498 6.39 1.56 10.19
C GLN A 498 5.47 2.65 10.72
N VAL A 499 6.04 3.81 11.01
CA VAL A 499 5.31 5.04 11.38
C VAL A 499 5.47 6.04 10.24
N LEU A 500 4.37 6.55 9.75
CA LEU A 500 4.33 7.61 8.74
C LEU A 500 4.50 8.98 9.40
N ASN A 501 5.17 9.89 8.70
CA ASN A 501 5.42 11.26 9.13
C ASN A 501 5.09 12.19 7.96
N TRP A 502 3.87 12.72 7.93
CA TRP A 502 3.44 13.69 6.93
C TRP A 502 3.79 15.11 7.38
N GLY A 503 4.48 15.87 6.53
CA GLY A 503 4.83 17.25 6.77
C GLY A 503 3.99 18.18 5.91
N MET A 504 3.46 19.26 6.49
CA MET A 504 2.58 20.18 5.77
C MET A 504 2.58 21.57 6.38
N THR A 505 2.00 22.52 5.64
CA THR A 505 1.70 23.84 6.15
C THR A 505 0.60 23.79 7.22
N ASN A 506 0.55 24.77 8.14
CA ASN A 506 -0.40 24.75 9.27
C ASN A 506 -1.85 24.98 8.88
N ASP A 507 -2.12 25.46 7.67
CA ASP A 507 -3.46 25.61 7.11
C ASP A 507 -4.05 24.28 6.63
N VAL A 508 -3.25 23.28 6.31
CA VAL A 508 -3.74 21.95 5.96
C VAL A 508 -4.16 21.16 7.21
N VAL A 509 -5.41 20.74 7.25
CA VAL A 509 -5.98 19.91 8.33
C VAL A 509 -6.36 18.55 7.78
N THR A 510 -5.74 17.50 8.29
CA THR A 510 -5.99 16.11 7.90
C THR A 510 -5.49 15.15 8.97
N VAL A 511 -5.73 13.86 8.77
CA VAL A 511 -5.13 12.76 9.53
C VAL A 511 -4.32 11.87 8.60
N VAL A 512 -3.33 11.16 9.14
CA VAL A 512 -2.54 10.22 8.34
C VAL A 512 -3.35 8.97 8.04
N ASP A 513 -3.51 8.66 6.76
CA ASP A 513 -4.12 7.42 6.30
C ASP A 513 -3.17 6.24 6.55
N PRO A 514 -3.63 5.13 7.19
CA PRO A 514 -2.77 3.98 7.49
C PRO A 514 -2.16 3.29 6.26
N GLU A 515 -2.75 3.47 5.07
CA GLU A 515 -2.23 2.93 3.80
C GLU A 515 -1.26 3.90 3.08
N ASP A 516 -1.00 5.07 3.69
CA ASP A 516 -0.20 6.15 3.09
C ASP A 516 -0.83 6.72 1.80
N VAL A 517 -2.15 6.71 1.74
CA VAL A 517 -2.94 7.23 0.62
C VAL A 517 -3.63 8.53 1.02
N PRO A 518 -3.13 9.72 0.63
CA PRO A 518 -3.81 10.96 0.92
C PRO A 518 -5.07 11.05 0.05
N LYS A 519 -6.22 11.09 0.68
CA LYS A 519 -7.50 11.26 -0.01
C LYS A 519 -7.91 12.73 0.13
N PHE A 520 -7.50 13.58 -0.80
CA PHE A 520 -7.60 15.04 -0.69
C PHE A 520 -9.05 15.56 -0.58
N LYS A 521 -10.06 14.77 -0.96
CA LYS A 521 -11.46 15.12 -0.73
C LYS A 521 -11.84 15.31 0.75
N TYR A 522 -11.03 14.73 1.67
CA TYR A 522 -11.21 14.86 3.13
C TYR A 522 -10.35 15.96 3.76
N PHE A 523 -9.45 16.59 2.99
CA PHE A 523 -8.58 17.63 3.53
C PHE A 523 -9.36 18.93 3.71
N GLU A 524 -9.16 19.58 4.85
CA GLU A 524 -9.69 20.91 5.15
C GLU A 524 -8.54 21.92 5.12
N LEU A 525 -8.85 23.18 4.76
CA LEU A 525 -7.91 24.29 4.68
C LEU A 525 -8.38 25.42 5.61
N ASN A 526 -7.52 25.90 6.55
CA ASN A 526 -7.85 26.95 7.52
C ASN A 526 -7.55 28.36 6.99
#